data_0b2949516364fd75224b2a8de5aa552c
#
_entry.id   0b2949516364fd75224b2a8de5aa552c
#
_cell.length_a   1.000
_cell.length_b   1.000
_cell.length_c   1.000
_cell.angle_alpha   90.00
_cell.angle_beta   90.00
_cell.angle_gamma   90.00
#
_symmetry.space_group_name_H-M   'P 1'
#
loop_
_entity.id
_entity.type
_entity.pdbx_description
1 polymer ?
#
loop_
_entity_poly.entity_id
_entity_poly.type
_entity_poly.pdbx_seq_one_letter_code
_entity_poly.pdbx_strand_id
1 'polypeptide(L)'
;MMHDDLIKFKNGDEKAFEKIYLQYWNKVFQFTRLYISDVNEQEEIVQQVFVRLWEKRAMVDEARDLDGFLFIVTRNMIFNRSRRSFNEKAYKDAMEAIGGGNSYDMEEHLDASDLQKYIDKLISLLPARQKEAFILSRKGGFSTKEIARKMDISEKGVERHIYLALKFIKANLPLLIIFLTIK
;
A
#
# COMPACT_ATOMS: atom_id res chain seq x y z
N MET A 1 -10.64 -19.61 5.24
CA MET A 1 -11.69 -19.15 4.30
C MET A 1 -11.11 -18.24 3.21
N MET A 2 -10.35 -17.20 3.53
CA MET A 2 -9.79 -16.24 2.54
C MET A 2 -8.77 -16.84 1.58
N HIS A 3 -7.91 -17.75 2.02
CA HIS A 3 -6.87 -18.37 1.19
C HIS A 3 -7.46 -19.23 0.04
N ASP A 4 -8.48 -20.03 0.32
CA ASP A 4 -9.15 -20.87 -0.68
C ASP A 4 -9.90 -20.03 -1.72
N ASP A 5 -10.56 -18.94 -1.29
CA ASP A 5 -11.22 -18.00 -2.20
C ASP A 5 -10.19 -17.24 -3.08
N LEU A 6 -8.98 -16.95 -2.58
CA LEU A 6 -7.90 -16.33 -3.39
C LEU A 6 -7.37 -17.28 -4.47
N ILE A 7 -7.21 -18.56 -4.17
CA ILE A 7 -6.82 -19.57 -5.16
C ILE A 7 -7.87 -19.68 -6.27
N LYS A 8 -9.14 -19.76 -5.90
CA LYS A 8 -10.27 -19.81 -6.86
C LYS A 8 -10.33 -18.55 -7.72
N PHE A 9 -10.20 -17.37 -7.09
CA PHE A 9 -10.16 -16.09 -7.77
C PHE A 9 -9.02 -16.02 -8.80
N LYS A 10 -7.82 -16.44 -8.44
CA LYS A 10 -6.66 -16.48 -9.32
C LYS A 10 -6.92 -17.33 -10.56
N ASN A 11 -7.68 -18.43 -10.41
CA ASN A 11 -8.10 -19.29 -11.49
C ASN A 11 -9.31 -18.78 -12.28
N GLY A 12 -9.82 -17.57 -11.97
CA GLY A 12 -10.88 -16.91 -12.71
C GLY A 12 -12.30 -17.25 -12.22
N ASP A 13 -12.45 -17.74 -10.99
CA ASP A 13 -13.75 -17.99 -10.39
C ASP A 13 -14.46 -16.66 -10.06
N GLU A 14 -15.56 -16.37 -10.75
CA GLU A 14 -16.34 -15.15 -10.59
C GLU A 14 -17.02 -15.05 -9.21
N LYS A 15 -17.43 -16.18 -8.61
CA LYS A 15 -18.03 -16.18 -7.28
C LYS A 15 -17.00 -15.85 -6.19
N ALA A 16 -15.78 -16.31 -6.37
CA ALA A 16 -14.67 -15.94 -5.48
C ALA A 16 -14.34 -14.44 -5.63
N PHE A 17 -14.38 -13.89 -6.84
CA PHE A 17 -14.23 -12.46 -7.08
C PHE A 17 -15.36 -11.64 -6.43
N GLU A 18 -16.62 -12.07 -6.58
CA GLU A 18 -17.77 -11.41 -5.95
C GLU A 18 -17.60 -11.29 -4.43
N LYS A 19 -17.16 -12.37 -3.76
CA LYS A 19 -16.89 -12.34 -2.32
C LYS A 19 -15.81 -11.33 -1.96
N ILE A 20 -14.70 -11.31 -2.71
CA ILE A 20 -13.62 -10.36 -2.52
C ILE A 20 -14.13 -8.93 -2.73
N TYR A 21 -14.91 -8.71 -3.79
CA TYR A 21 -15.51 -7.42 -4.08
C TYR A 21 -16.38 -6.93 -2.91
N LEU A 22 -17.32 -7.74 -2.43
CA LEU A 22 -18.21 -7.38 -1.33
C LEU A 22 -17.43 -7.10 -0.02
N GLN A 23 -16.39 -7.87 0.23
CA GLN A 23 -15.56 -7.71 1.42
C GLN A 23 -14.75 -6.42 1.41
N TYR A 24 -14.21 -6.02 0.26
CA TYR A 24 -13.26 -4.91 0.16
C TYR A 24 -13.84 -3.62 -0.41
N TRP A 25 -15.02 -3.66 -1.01
CA TRP A 25 -15.63 -2.50 -1.66
C TRP A 25 -15.72 -1.29 -0.74
N ASN A 26 -16.30 -1.48 0.46
CA ASN A 26 -16.47 -0.40 1.42
C ASN A 26 -15.13 0.19 1.85
N LYS A 27 -14.14 -0.63 2.12
CA LYS A 27 -12.80 -0.23 2.51
C LYS A 27 -12.14 0.65 1.42
N VAL A 28 -12.18 0.20 0.17
CA VAL A 28 -11.63 0.94 -0.97
C VAL A 28 -12.38 2.25 -1.19
N PHE A 29 -13.72 2.24 -1.09
CA PHE A 29 -14.56 3.42 -1.25
C PHE A 29 -14.29 4.46 -0.15
N GLN A 30 -14.25 4.07 1.12
CA GLN A 30 -13.97 4.97 2.23
C GLN A 30 -12.56 5.59 2.12
N PHE A 31 -11.58 4.81 1.69
CA PHE A 31 -10.23 5.34 1.45
C PHE A 31 -10.22 6.35 0.30
N THR A 32 -10.97 6.09 -0.77
CA THR A 32 -11.07 7.02 -1.91
C THR A 32 -11.72 8.35 -1.49
N ARG A 33 -12.74 8.31 -0.62
CA ARG A 33 -13.41 9.51 -0.09
C ARG A 33 -12.49 10.48 0.65
N LEU A 34 -11.38 10.03 1.20
CA LEU A 34 -10.41 10.90 1.87
C LEU A 34 -9.72 11.88 0.91
N TYR A 35 -9.73 11.59 -0.39
CA TYR A 35 -8.97 12.34 -1.39
C TYR A 35 -9.82 12.89 -2.53
N ILE A 36 -10.97 12.31 -2.77
CA ILE A 36 -11.87 12.66 -3.87
C ILE A 36 -13.21 13.09 -3.28
N SER A 37 -13.68 14.29 -3.65
CA SER A 37 -14.93 14.84 -3.11
C SER A 37 -16.16 14.43 -3.93
N ASP A 38 -16.01 14.23 -5.24
CA ASP A 38 -17.11 13.85 -6.13
C ASP A 38 -17.43 12.37 -6.02
N VAL A 39 -18.71 12.04 -5.73
CA VAL A 39 -19.16 10.66 -5.49
C VAL A 39 -19.04 9.79 -6.74
N ASN A 40 -19.37 10.34 -7.92
CA ASN A 40 -19.30 9.57 -9.17
C ASN A 40 -17.84 9.22 -9.47
N GLU A 41 -16.94 10.16 -9.20
CA GLU A 41 -15.50 9.96 -9.34
C GLU A 41 -14.95 8.92 -8.36
N GLN A 42 -15.47 8.90 -7.13
CA GLN A 42 -15.13 7.87 -6.12
C GLN A 42 -15.54 6.48 -6.62
N GLU A 43 -16.79 6.33 -7.08
CA GLU A 43 -17.33 5.07 -7.58
C GLU A 43 -16.55 4.58 -8.82
N GLU A 44 -16.21 5.48 -9.74
CA GLU A 44 -15.41 5.14 -10.92
C GLU A 44 -14.03 4.62 -10.53
N ILE A 45 -13.36 5.25 -9.56
CA ILE A 45 -12.06 4.77 -9.06
C ILE A 45 -12.20 3.39 -8.44
N VAL A 46 -13.22 3.18 -7.60
CA VAL A 46 -13.48 1.88 -6.97
C VAL A 46 -13.69 0.80 -8.02
N GLN A 47 -14.53 1.05 -9.04
CA GLN A 47 -14.74 0.11 -10.14
C GLN A 47 -13.43 -0.21 -10.87
N GLN A 48 -12.64 0.80 -11.20
CA GLN A 48 -11.34 0.62 -11.86
C GLN A 48 -10.36 -0.19 -11.02
N VAL A 49 -10.37 -0.03 -9.68
CA VAL A 49 -9.54 -0.83 -8.77
C VAL A 49 -9.88 -2.30 -8.89
N PHE A 50 -11.18 -2.66 -8.87
CA PHE A 50 -11.60 -4.05 -8.97
C PHE A 50 -11.44 -4.63 -10.38
N VAL A 51 -11.63 -3.83 -11.44
CA VAL A 51 -11.27 -4.23 -12.81
C VAL A 51 -9.77 -4.57 -12.88
N ARG A 52 -8.93 -3.70 -12.33
CA ARG A 52 -7.47 -3.95 -12.28
C ARG A 52 -7.12 -5.18 -11.46
N LEU A 53 -7.82 -5.43 -10.36
CA LEU A 53 -7.65 -6.63 -9.56
C LEU A 53 -7.97 -7.89 -10.40
N TRP A 54 -9.09 -7.87 -11.13
CA TRP A 54 -9.48 -8.96 -12.01
C TRP A 54 -8.48 -9.21 -13.15
N GLU A 55 -8.03 -8.15 -13.82
CA GLU A 55 -7.03 -8.24 -14.89
C GLU A 55 -5.69 -8.82 -14.40
N LYS A 56 -5.30 -8.49 -13.17
CA LYS A 56 -4.04 -8.90 -12.56
C LYS A 56 -4.15 -10.11 -11.65
N ARG A 57 -5.30 -10.81 -11.64
CA ARG A 57 -5.57 -11.92 -10.72
C ARG A 57 -4.50 -13.01 -10.72
N ALA A 58 -3.93 -13.32 -11.88
CA ALA A 58 -2.87 -14.33 -11.99
C ALA A 58 -1.55 -13.92 -11.28
N MET A 59 -1.35 -12.61 -11.06
CA MET A 59 -0.17 -12.06 -10.40
C MET A 59 -0.37 -11.88 -8.89
N VAL A 60 -1.58 -12.11 -8.39
CA VAL A 60 -1.87 -12.04 -6.94
C VAL A 60 -1.14 -13.20 -6.25
N ASP A 61 -0.33 -12.85 -5.26
CA ASP A 61 0.39 -13.81 -4.45
C ASP A 61 -0.54 -14.31 -3.33
N GLU A 62 -0.84 -15.59 -3.34
CA GLU A 62 -1.74 -16.24 -2.38
C GLU A 62 -1.20 -16.20 -0.94
N ALA A 63 0.12 -16.13 -0.80
CA ALA A 63 0.78 -16.00 0.49
C ALA A 63 0.79 -14.55 1.01
N ARG A 64 0.37 -13.58 0.18
CA ARG A 64 0.32 -12.16 0.55
C ARG A 64 -1.10 -11.71 0.75
N ASP A 65 -1.24 -10.85 1.75
CA ASP A 65 -2.50 -10.18 2.04
C ASP A 65 -2.92 -9.26 0.89
N LEU A 66 -4.17 -9.40 0.46
CA LEU A 66 -4.79 -8.64 -0.63
C LEU A 66 -4.88 -7.13 -0.31
N ASP A 67 -4.91 -6.77 0.97
CA ASP A 67 -4.91 -5.38 1.42
C ASP A 67 -3.76 -4.56 0.83
N GLY A 68 -2.54 -5.14 0.81
CA GLY A 68 -1.38 -4.47 0.25
C GLY A 68 -1.52 -4.19 -1.25
N PHE A 69 -2.06 -5.13 -2.01
CA PHE A 69 -2.33 -4.95 -3.43
C PHE A 69 -3.39 -3.86 -3.65
N LEU A 70 -4.54 -3.98 -2.97
CA LEU A 70 -5.64 -3.01 -3.10
C LEU A 70 -5.21 -1.61 -2.67
N PHE A 71 -4.46 -1.49 -1.56
CA PHE A 71 -3.90 -0.21 -1.12
C PHE A 71 -3.08 0.46 -2.23
N ILE A 72 -2.11 -0.26 -2.80
CA ILE A 72 -1.22 0.31 -3.83
C ILE A 72 -2.00 0.67 -5.10
N VAL A 73 -2.92 -0.18 -5.55
CA VAL A 73 -3.73 0.09 -6.74
C VAL A 73 -4.62 1.31 -6.52
N THR A 74 -5.36 1.36 -5.41
CA THR A 74 -6.25 2.48 -5.07
C THR A 74 -5.48 3.78 -4.96
N ARG A 75 -4.40 3.79 -4.16
CA ARG A 75 -3.54 4.95 -4.01
C ARG A 75 -3.03 5.47 -5.35
N ASN A 76 -2.50 4.57 -6.18
CA ASN A 76 -1.95 4.97 -7.48
C ASN A 76 -3.03 5.55 -8.41
N MET A 77 -4.26 5.03 -8.39
CA MET A 77 -5.37 5.56 -9.17
C MET A 77 -5.76 6.96 -8.69
N ILE A 78 -5.91 7.16 -7.37
CA ILE A 78 -6.17 8.47 -6.78
C ILE A 78 -5.09 9.48 -7.21
N PHE A 79 -3.81 9.13 -7.03
CA PHE A 79 -2.71 10.03 -7.36
C PHE A 79 -2.57 10.30 -8.87
N ASN A 80 -2.83 9.32 -9.71
CA ASN A 80 -2.79 9.52 -11.17
C ASN A 80 -3.92 10.45 -11.63
N ARG A 81 -5.12 10.32 -11.07
CA ARG A 81 -6.26 11.18 -11.38
C ARG A 81 -6.03 12.61 -10.88
N SER A 82 -5.49 12.74 -9.68
CA SER A 82 -5.17 14.02 -9.03
C SER A 82 -3.87 14.67 -9.54
N ARG A 83 -3.17 14.07 -10.48
CA ARG A 83 -1.89 14.59 -11.00
C ARG A 83 -1.99 16.00 -11.58
N ARG A 84 -3.22 16.47 -11.90
CA ARG A 84 -3.51 17.85 -12.32
C ARG A 84 -3.89 18.79 -11.16
N SER A 85 -4.24 18.29 -9.98
CA SER A 85 -4.70 19.10 -8.85
C SER A 85 -4.19 18.65 -7.47
N PHE A 86 -3.34 17.63 -7.40
CA PHE A 86 -2.81 17.16 -6.12
C PHE A 86 -1.71 18.11 -5.63
N ASN A 87 -2.17 19.18 -4.96
CA ASN A 87 -1.30 20.04 -4.16
C ASN A 87 -0.99 19.34 -2.83
N GLU A 88 0.24 19.53 -2.32
CA GLU A 88 0.62 19.18 -0.92
C GLU A 88 -0.41 19.63 0.11
N LYS A 89 -1.22 20.62 -0.23
CA LYS A 89 -2.33 21.15 0.54
C LYS A 89 -3.43 20.12 0.76
N ALA A 90 -3.87 19.38 -0.26
CA ALA A 90 -4.90 18.34 -0.09
C ALA A 90 -4.42 17.18 0.80
N TYR A 91 -3.11 16.88 0.76
CA TYR A 91 -2.49 15.93 1.70
C TYR A 91 -2.51 16.46 3.14
N LYS A 92 -2.16 17.73 3.33
CA LYS A 92 -2.23 18.38 4.64
C LYS A 92 -3.67 18.50 5.13
N ASP A 93 -4.58 18.93 4.26
CA ASP A 93 -6.01 19.08 4.59
C ASP A 93 -6.66 17.72 4.94
N ALA A 94 -6.28 16.63 4.27
CA ALA A 94 -6.71 15.27 4.61
C ALA A 94 -6.12 14.81 5.95
N MET A 95 -4.85 15.11 6.24
CA MET A 95 -4.23 14.83 7.53
C MET A 95 -4.81 15.70 8.66
N GLU A 96 -5.13 16.97 8.39
CA GLU A 96 -5.79 17.87 9.33
C GLU A 96 -7.27 17.50 9.55
N ALA A 97 -7.99 17.03 8.54
CA ALA A 97 -9.36 16.52 8.68
C ALA A 97 -9.43 15.23 9.52
N ILE A 98 -8.38 14.42 9.49
CA ILE A 98 -8.21 13.25 10.37
C ILE A 98 -7.79 13.70 11.78
N GLY A 99 -7.04 14.79 11.91
CA GLY A 99 -6.61 15.38 13.19
C GLY A 99 -7.54 16.42 13.79
N GLY A 100 -8.50 16.96 13.02
CA GLY A 100 -9.34 18.11 13.40
C GLY A 100 -10.74 17.78 13.91
N GLY A 101 -11.11 16.53 13.98
CA GLY A 101 -12.40 16.12 14.55
C GLY A 101 -12.23 15.03 15.57
N ASN A 102 -12.09 15.39 16.84
CA ASN A 102 -11.72 14.53 17.95
C ASN A 102 -10.38 13.82 17.71
N SER A 103 -9.39 14.20 18.46
CA SER A 103 -8.19 13.40 18.67
C SER A 103 -8.62 12.00 19.14
N TYR A 104 -8.91 11.12 18.17
CA TYR A 104 -8.66 9.72 18.42
C TYR A 104 -7.15 9.69 18.63
N ASP A 105 -6.75 9.46 19.86
CA ASP A 105 -5.41 9.13 20.28
C ASP A 105 -4.94 7.91 19.45
N MET A 106 -4.55 8.18 18.18
CA MET A 106 -3.93 7.16 17.33
C MET A 106 -2.57 6.76 17.88
N GLU A 107 -2.01 7.55 18.80
CA GLU A 107 -0.77 7.22 19.51
C GLU A 107 -0.99 6.23 20.66
N GLU A 108 -2.18 6.14 21.25
CA GLU A 108 -2.41 5.28 22.43
C GLU A 108 -2.77 3.82 22.10
N HIS A 109 -3.07 3.47 20.83
CA HIS A 109 -3.50 2.11 20.48
C HIS A 109 -2.71 1.41 19.38
N LEU A 110 -1.65 2.03 18.85
CA LEU A 110 -0.71 1.33 17.97
C LEU A 110 0.35 0.65 18.84
N ASP A 111 0.10 -0.61 19.19
CA ASP A 111 1.13 -1.46 19.78
C ASP A 111 2.35 -1.49 18.84
N ALA A 112 3.56 -1.43 19.40
CA ALA A 112 4.81 -1.50 18.63
C ALA A 112 4.85 -2.72 17.70
N SER A 113 4.16 -3.79 18.07
CA SER A 113 3.92 -4.99 17.25
C SER A 113 3.13 -4.69 15.97
N ASP A 114 2.10 -3.84 16.04
CA ASP A 114 1.26 -3.52 14.87
C ASP A 114 1.99 -2.57 13.93
N LEU A 115 2.71 -1.59 14.45
CA LEU A 115 3.57 -0.73 13.65
C LEU A 115 4.62 -1.52 12.87
N GLN A 116 5.23 -2.53 13.50
CA GLN A 116 6.19 -3.41 12.84
C GLN A 116 5.54 -4.19 11.69
N LYS A 117 4.33 -4.72 11.89
CA LYS A 117 3.56 -5.40 10.83
C LYS A 117 3.29 -4.47 9.64
N TYR A 118 2.92 -3.21 9.89
CA TYR A 118 2.69 -2.22 8.82
C TYR A 118 3.97 -1.90 8.05
N ILE A 119 5.10 -1.75 8.75
CA ILE A 119 6.40 -1.53 8.12
C ILE A 119 6.80 -2.76 7.29
N ASP A 120 6.66 -3.97 7.81
CA ASP A 120 6.97 -5.21 7.08
C ASP A 120 6.08 -5.36 5.83
N LYS A 121 4.81 -4.96 5.91
CA LYS A 121 3.90 -4.92 4.76
C LYS A 121 4.38 -3.94 3.69
N LEU A 122 4.80 -2.72 4.07
CA LEU A 122 5.36 -1.75 3.12
C LEU A 122 6.67 -2.25 2.50
N ILE A 123 7.53 -2.88 3.28
CA ILE A 123 8.76 -3.51 2.78
C ILE A 123 8.44 -4.58 1.74
N SER A 124 7.36 -5.36 1.95
CA SER A 124 6.95 -6.39 0.99
C SER A 124 6.54 -5.82 -0.36
N LEU A 125 6.04 -4.57 -0.40
CA LEU A 125 5.57 -3.85 -1.58
C LEU A 125 6.67 -3.13 -2.36
N LEU A 126 7.90 -3.06 -1.80
CA LEU A 126 9.03 -2.45 -2.47
C LEU A 126 9.42 -3.22 -3.74
N PRO A 127 9.88 -2.51 -4.79
CA PRO A 127 10.55 -3.16 -5.93
C PRO A 127 11.70 -4.06 -5.48
N ALA A 128 11.90 -5.20 -6.14
CA ALA A 128 12.81 -6.27 -5.71
C ALA A 128 14.20 -5.77 -5.29
N ARG A 129 14.85 -4.94 -6.12
CA ARG A 129 16.19 -4.38 -5.83
C ARG A 129 16.22 -3.41 -4.65
N GLN A 130 15.16 -2.62 -4.46
CA GLN A 130 15.05 -1.71 -3.31
C GLN A 130 14.82 -2.51 -2.02
N LYS A 131 13.95 -3.52 -2.08
CA LYS A 131 13.68 -4.43 -0.97
C LYS A 131 14.93 -5.17 -0.53
N GLU A 132 15.67 -5.76 -1.49
CA GLU A 132 16.92 -6.48 -1.24
C GLU A 132 17.95 -5.58 -0.53
N ALA A 133 18.25 -4.40 -1.09
CA ALA A 133 19.18 -3.45 -0.50
C ALA A 133 18.75 -3.02 0.91
N PHE A 134 17.46 -2.75 1.10
CA PHE A 134 16.91 -2.33 2.38
C PHE A 134 17.02 -3.44 3.45
N ILE A 135 16.67 -4.69 3.10
CA ILE A 135 16.75 -5.81 4.03
C ILE A 135 18.20 -6.11 4.41
N LEU A 136 19.12 -6.14 3.45
CA LEU A 136 20.53 -6.36 3.72
C LEU A 136 21.12 -5.29 4.65
N SER A 137 20.73 -4.02 4.47
CA SER A 137 21.16 -2.92 5.32
C SER A 137 20.56 -2.98 6.72
N ARG A 138 19.23 -3.21 6.86
CA ARG A 138 18.52 -3.05 8.14
C ARG A 138 18.44 -4.31 8.98
N LYS A 139 18.20 -5.46 8.34
CA LYS A 139 18.10 -6.77 9.02
C LYS A 139 19.43 -7.53 9.00
N GLY A 140 20.22 -7.35 7.94
CA GLY A 140 21.51 -8.05 7.78
C GLY A 140 22.70 -7.32 8.37
N GLY A 141 22.58 -6.01 8.68
CA GLY A 141 23.67 -5.21 9.25
C GLY A 141 24.88 -5.03 8.30
N PHE A 142 24.73 -5.32 7.01
CA PHE A 142 25.81 -5.19 6.03
C PHE A 142 26.11 -3.72 5.72
N SER A 143 27.41 -3.41 5.56
CA SER A 143 27.86 -2.11 5.06
C SER A 143 27.47 -1.92 3.59
N THR A 144 27.39 -0.66 3.14
CA THR A 144 27.10 -0.31 1.73
C THR A 144 28.03 -1.05 0.75
N LYS A 145 29.32 -1.16 1.10
CA LYS A 145 30.33 -1.87 0.30
C LYS A 145 30.06 -3.37 0.19
N GLU A 146 29.62 -4.02 1.26
CA GLU A 146 29.26 -5.44 1.27
C GLU A 146 27.98 -5.69 0.48
N ILE A 147 26.99 -4.81 0.63
CA ILE A 147 25.75 -4.87 -0.15
C ILE A 147 26.03 -4.69 -1.63
N ALA A 148 26.88 -3.73 -2.00
CA ALA A 148 27.28 -3.48 -3.38
C ALA A 148 27.87 -4.73 -4.04
N ARG A 149 28.76 -5.46 -3.32
CA ARG A 149 29.32 -6.74 -3.78
C ARG A 149 28.27 -7.84 -3.91
N LYS A 150 27.37 -7.96 -2.92
CA LYS A 150 26.31 -8.99 -2.91
C LYS A 150 25.29 -8.79 -4.03
N MET A 151 24.95 -7.55 -4.36
CA MET A 151 23.96 -7.20 -5.37
C MET A 151 24.56 -6.96 -6.75
N ASP A 152 25.90 -6.99 -6.88
CA ASP A 152 26.64 -6.70 -8.12
C ASP A 152 26.27 -5.32 -8.70
N ILE A 153 26.33 -4.27 -7.85
CA ILE A 153 26.07 -2.87 -8.21
C ILE A 153 27.07 -1.93 -7.52
N SER A 154 27.08 -0.66 -7.93
CA SER A 154 27.94 0.34 -7.27
C SER A 154 27.40 0.71 -5.87
N GLU A 155 28.28 1.19 -4.98
CA GLU A 155 27.91 1.69 -3.65
C GLU A 155 26.85 2.81 -3.76
N LYS A 156 27.00 3.73 -4.73
CA LYS A 156 25.98 4.76 -5.03
C LYS A 156 24.64 4.15 -5.46
N GLY A 157 24.67 3.03 -6.16
CA GLY A 157 23.46 2.27 -6.51
C GLY A 157 22.74 1.75 -5.27
N VAL A 158 23.49 1.19 -4.32
CA VAL A 158 22.94 0.72 -3.03
C VAL A 158 22.32 1.89 -2.26
N GLU A 159 23.06 2.99 -2.09
CA GLU A 159 22.56 4.20 -1.40
C GLU A 159 21.25 4.71 -2.02
N ARG A 160 21.21 4.76 -3.35
CA ARG A 160 19.99 5.15 -4.08
C ARG A 160 18.83 4.20 -3.80
N HIS A 161 19.04 2.88 -3.82
CA HIS A 161 17.99 1.90 -3.54
C HIS A 161 17.48 2.01 -2.09
N ILE A 162 18.37 2.16 -1.12
CA ILE A 162 18.01 2.37 0.29
C ILE A 162 17.24 3.68 0.47
N TYR A 163 17.70 4.78 -0.15
CA TYR A 163 17.02 6.08 -0.11
C TYR A 163 15.59 5.99 -0.65
N LEU A 164 15.43 5.35 -1.82
CA LEU A 164 14.11 5.19 -2.44
C LEU A 164 13.18 4.31 -1.59
N ALA A 165 13.71 3.26 -0.98
CA ALA A 165 12.95 2.41 -0.06
C ALA A 165 12.47 3.20 1.17
N LEU A 166 13.35 3.95 1.82
CA LEU A 166 13.00 4.81 2.96
C LEU A 166 11.98 5.87 2.59
N LYS A 167 12.17 6.53 1.44
CA LYS A 167 11.22 7.53 0.93
C LYS A 167 9.84 6.91 0.71
N PHE A 168 9.77 5.72 0.13
CA PHE A 168 8.52 5.00 -0.07
C PHE A 168 7.86 4.65 1.26
N ILE A 169 8.58 4.05 2.20
CA ILE A 169 8.04 3.66 3.51
C ILE A 169 7.53 4.89 4.26
N LYS A 170 8.34 5.95 4.37
CA LYS A 170 7.96 7.19 5.06
C LYS A 170 6.71 7.84 4.47
N ALA A 171 6.58 7.85 3.14
CA ALA A 171 5.45 8.46 2.45
C ALA A 171 4.16 7.62 2.52
N ASN A 172 4.26 6.31 2.73
CA ASN A 172 3.11 5.40 2.66
C ASN A 172 2.67 4.86 4.02
N LEU A 173 3.50 4.93 5.03
CA LEU A 173 3.16 4.37 6.34
C LEU A 173 1.89 4.99 6.93
N PRO A 174 1.71 6.32 6.98
CA PRO A 174 0.47 6.91 7.48
C PRO A 174 -0.75 6.51 6.64
N LEU A 175 -0.62 6.52 5.32
CA LEU A 175 -1.70 6.19 4.40
C LEU A 175 -2.11 4.70 4.49
N LEU A 176 -1.13 3.81 4.68
CA LEU A 176 -1.40 2.38 4.86
C LEU A 176 -2.10 2.12 6.20
N ILE A 177 -1.69 2.78 7.27
CA ILE A 177 -2.35 2.67 8.58
C ILE A 177 -3.82 3.06 8.42
N ILE A 178 -4.11 4.22 7.81
CA ILE A 178 -5.48 4.68 7.54
C ILE A 178 -6.24 3.64 6.73
N PHE A 179 -5.67 3.14 5.63
CA PHE A 179 -6.34 2.15 4.79
C PHE A 179 -6.70 0.86 5.56
N LEU A 180 -5.82 0.41 6.46
CA LEU A 180 -6.02 -0.83 7.20
C LEU A 180 -6.99 -0.68 8.39
N THR A 181 -7.15 0.54 8.92
CA THR A 181 -8.08 0.83 10.02
C THR A 181 -9.53 1.05 9.55
N ILE A 182 -9.76 1.32 8.27
CA ILE A 182 -11.11 1.39 7.68
C ILE A 182 -11.77 0.00 7.74
N LYS A 183 -12.96 -0.06 8.33
CA LYS A 183 -13.80 -1.27 8.44
C LYS A 183 -14.85 -1.32 7.32
#